data_1bcb0eadb2e8f5c9742eae92e57da58b
#
_entry.id   1bcb0eadb2e8f5c9742eae92e57da58b
#
_cell.length_a   1.000
_cell.length_b   1.000
_cell.length_c   1.000
_cell.angle_alpha   90.00
_cell.angle_beta   90.00
_cell.angle_gamma   90.00
#
_symmetry.space_group_name_H-M   'P 1'
#
loop_
_entity.id
_entity.type
_entity.pdbx_description
1 polymer ?
#
loop_
_entity_poly.entity_id
_entity_poly.type
_entity_poly.pdbx_seq_one_letter_code
_entity_poly.pdbx_strand_id
1 'polypeptide(L)' 'MVKEALFSCSSKGIITLSLDGEMVKGVVSIDNISNIYQKDTAKEITIRVIANEVKVKLPDGEIKDISEM' A
#
# COMPACT_ATOMS: atom_id res chain seq x y z
N MET A 1 3.03 -2.90 13.10
CA MET A 1 1.67 -2.90 12.53
C MET A 1 1.17 -1.48 12.37
N VAL A 2 0.55 -1.19 11.25
CA VAL A 2 -0.04 0.12 10.99
C VAL A 2 -1.27 0.30 11.89
N LYS A 3 -1.35 1.44 12.57
CA LYS A 3 -2.48 1.73 13.46
C LYS A 3 -3.71 2.21 12.69
N GLU A 4 -3.48 3.01 11.65
CA GLU A 4 -4.57 3.55 10.85
C GLU A 4 -4.19 3.59 9.37
N ALA A 5 -5.09 3.09 8.54
CA ALA A 5 -5.01 3.25 7.10
C ALA A 5 -6.21 4.08 6.66
N LEU A 6 -5.95 5.24 6.06
CA LEU A 6 -6.99 6.14 5.59
C LEU A 6 -6.90 6.26 4.08
N PHE A 7 -7.98 5.93 3.40
CA PHE A 7 -8.04 6.15 1.97
C PHE A 7 -9.23 7.04 1.61
N SER A 8 -9.05 7.84 0.57
CA SER A 8 -10.09 8.72 0.08
C SER A 8 -10.08 8.70 -1.44
N CYS A 9 -11.24 8.98 -2.01
CA CYS A 9 -11.42 9.07 -3.45
C CYS A 9 -11.92 10.47 -3.78
N SER A 10 -11.22 11.16 -4.68
CA SER A 10 -11.64 12.48 -5.11
C SER A 10 -12.80 12.37 -6.11
N SER A 11 -13.45 13.51 -6.38
CA SER A 11 -14.52 13.55 -7.38
C SER A 11 -14.04 13.20 -8.79
N LYS A 12 -12.73 13.24 -9.00
CA LYS A 12 -12.12 12.85 -10.29
C LYS A 12 -11.68 11.38 -10.31
N GLY A 13 -11.99 10.63 -9.27
CA GLY A 13 -11.61 9.23 -9.19
C GLY A 13 -10.19 8.96 -8.73
N ILE A 14 -9.49 9.96 -8.24
CA ILE A 14 -8.13 9.77 -7.75
C ILE A 14 -8.18 9.20 -6.34
N ILE A 15 -7.49 8.07 -6.14
CA ILE A 15 -7.42 7.40 -4.85
C ILE A 15 -6.14 7.86 -4.13
N THR A 16 -6.29 8.28 -2.89
CA THR A 16 -5.15 8.57 -2.02
C THR A 16 -5.20 7.66 -0.81
N LEU A 17 -4.02 7.24 -0.37
CA LEU A 17 -3.87 6.38 0.80
C LEU A 17 -2.81 6.95 1.71
N SER A 18 -3.11 7.00 3.01
CA SER A 18 -2.09 7.28 4.00
C SER A 18 -2.08 6.19 5.05
N LEU A 19 -0.89 5.87 5.55
CA LEU A 19 -0.66 4.88 6.59
C LEU A 19 -0.03 5.61 7.77
N ASP A 20 -0.74 5.66 8.89
CA ASP A 20 -0.31 6.40 10.09
C ASP A 20 0.10 7.85 9.77
N GLY A 21 -0.65 8.48 8.86
CA GLY A 21 -0.41 9.87 8.48
C GLY A 21 0.57 10.07 7.33
N GLU A 22 1.23 9.02 6.86
CA GLU A 22 2.17 9.13 5.75
C GLU A 22 1.50 8.74 4.44
N MET A 23 1.57 9.63 3.45
CA MET A 23 0.95 9.38 2.15
C MET A 23 1.74 8.36 1.34
N VAL A 24 1.02 7.40 0.77
CA VAL A 24 1.57 6.42 -0.17
C VAL A 24 1.20 6.86 -1.58
N LYS A 25 2.21 7.13 -2.40
CA LYS A 25 2.00 7.59 -3.78
C LYS A 25 1.88 6.42 -4.75
N GLY A 26 1.16 6.64 -5.84
CA GLY A 26 1.07 5.68 -6.92
C GLY A 26 0.03 4.58 -6.73
N VAL A 27 -0.81 4.70 -5.73
CA VAL A 27 -1.87 3.71 -5.49
C VAL A 27 -2.92 3.81 -6.58
N VAL A 28 -3.19 2.70 -7.26
CA VAL A 28 -4.22 2.65 -8.33
C VAL A 28 -5.48 1.94 -7.88
N SER A 29 -5.40 1.06 -6.90
CA SER A 29 -6.59 0.41 -6.35
C SER A 29 -6.33 -0.11 -4.95
N ILE A 30 -7.40 -0.29 -4.20
CA ILE A 30 -7.39 -0.94 -2.90
C ILE A 30 -8.32 -2.15 -3.03
N ASP A 31 -7.74 -3.34 -2.88
CA ASP A 31 -8.46 -4.59 -3.06
C ASP A 31 -8.53 -5.33 -1.73
N ASN A 32 -9.54 -6.17 -1.58
CA ASN A 32 -9.63 -7.15 -0.49
C ASN A 32 -9.39 -6.58 0.90
N ILE A 33 -10.41 -5.97 1.47
CA ILE A 33 -10.38 -5.58 2.88
C ILE A 33 -10.99 -6.71 3.69
N SER A 34 -10.20 -7.38 4.53
CA SER A 34 -10.70 -8.45 5.39
C SER A 34 -11.01 -7.95 6.79
N ASN A 35 -11.95 -8.62 7.43
CA ASN A 35 -12.39 -8.34 8.81
C ASN A 35 -12.99 -6.93 8.99
N ILE A 36 -13.59 -6.38 7.92
CA ILE A 36 -14.07 -5.00 7.93
C ILE A 36 -15.18 -4.76 8.96
N TYR A 37 -15.98 -5.81 9.28
CA TYR A 37 -17.09 -5.70 10.22
C TYR A 37 -16.74 -6.12 11.64
N GLN A 38 -15.48 -6.46 11.91
CA GLN A 38 -15.04 -6.89 13.23
C GLN A 38 -14.23 -5.79 13.89
N LYS A 39 -14.77 -5.21 14.96
CA LYS A 39 -14.17 -4.02 15.58
C LYS A 39 -12.82 -4.26 16.22
N ASP A 40 -12.65 -5.39 16.91
CA ASP A 40 -11.45 -5.66 17.70
C ASP A 40 -10.45 -6.58 16.99
N THR A 41 -10.68 -6.85 15.71
CA THR A 41 -9.81 -7.71 14.93
C THR A 41 -9.00 -6.86 13.96
N ALA A 42 -7.72 -7.15 13.84
CA ALA A 42 -6.86 -6.48 12.87
C ALA A 42 -7.40 -6.72 11.46
N LYS A 43 -7.38 -5.67 10.66
CA LYS A 43 -7.88 -5.71 9.29
C LYS A 43 -6.71 -5.74 8.32
N GLU A 44 -6.88 -6.47 7.23
CA GLU A 44 -5.87 -6.55 6.20
C GLU A 44 -6.40 -5.90 4.93
N ILE A 45 -5.58 -5.06 4.32
CA ILE A 45 -5.91 -4.48 3.02
C ILE A 45 -4.81 -4.84 2.02
N THR A 46 -5.22 -5.04 0.79
CA THR A 46 -4.30 -5.26 -0.32
C THR A 46 -4.33 -4.03 -1.21
N ILE A 47 -3.17 -3.44 -1.45
CA ILE A 47 -3.06 -2.26 -2.31
C ILE A 47 -2.30 -2.62 -3.57
N ARG A 48 -2.65 -1.95 -4.66
CA ARG A 48 -2.00 -2.12 -5.96
C ARG A 48 -1.34 -0.80 -6.34
N VAL A 49 -0.04 -0.86 -6.60
CA VAL A 49 0.76 0.31 -6.93
C VAL A 49 1.45 0.05 -8.27
N ILE A 50 1.43 1.05 -9.16
CA ILE A 50 2.16 0.97 -10.42
C ILE A 50 3.40 1.84 -10.29
N ALA A 51 4.55 1.25 -10.63
CA ALA A 51 5.83 1.94 -10.63
C ALA A 51 6.59 1.61 -11.90
N ASN A 52 7.34 2.59 -12.41
CA ASN A 52 8.19 2.35 -13.58
C ASN A 52 9.34 1.40 -13.27
N GLU A 53 9.79 1.39 -12.03
CA GLU A 53 10.95 0.64 -11.61
C GLU A 53 10.69 0.08 -10.22
N VAL A 54 11.01 -1.18 -10.02
CA VAL A 54 10.87 -1.85 -8.73
C VAL A 54 12.22 -2.41 -8.33
N LYS A 55 12.69 -2.03 -7.17
CA LYS A 55 13.95 -2.49 -6.62
C LYS A 55 13.75 -3.18 -5.30
N VAL A 56 14.60 -4.14 -5.00
CA VAL A 56 14.59 -4.87 -3.74
C VAL A 56 15.92 -4.64 -3.03
N LYS A 57 15.83 -4.25 -1.77
CA LYS A 57 17.00 -4.14 -0.91
C LYS A 57 17.17 -5.46 -0.15
N LEU A 58 18.31 -6.09 -0.35
CA LEU A 58 18.64 -7.36 0.28
C LEU A 58 19.16 -7.15 1.71
N PRO A 59 19.16 -8.21 2.54
CA PRO A 59 19.65 -8.07 3.94
C PRO A 59 21.08 -7.59 4.07
N ASP A 60 21.92 -7.82 3.05
CA ASP A 60 23.32 -7.34 3.04
C ASP A 60 23.44 -5.86 2.64
N GLY A 61 22.32 -5.21 2.33
CA GLY A 61 22.30 -3.81 1.90
C GLY A 61 22.37 -3.62 0.39
N GLU A 62 22.53 -4.67 -0.38
CA GLU A 62 22.56 -4.59 -1.84
C GLU A 62 21.17 -4.32 -2.39
N ILE A 63 21.09 -3.43 -3.38
CA ILE A 63 19.82 -3.10 -4.05
C ILE A 63 19.84 -3.69 -5.44
N LYS A 64 18.85 -4.49 -5.79
CA LYS A 64 18.72 -5.11 -7.10
C LYS A 64 17.39 -4.74 -7.75
N ASP A 65 17.42 -4.58 -9.07
CA ASP A 65 16.21 -4.44 -9.86
C ASP A 65 15.48 -5.79 -9.88
N ILE A 66 14.17 -5.77 -9.73
CA ILE A 66 13.39 -7.01 -9.64
C ILE A 66 13.47 -7.82 -10.92
N SER A 67 13.68 -7.17 -12.07
CA SER A 67 13.81 -7.85 -13.35
C SER A 67 15.11 -8.64 -13.48
N GLU A 68 16.06 -8.41 -12.59
CA GLU A 68 17.36 -9.10 -12.56
C GLU A 68 17.38 -10.31 -11.61
N MET A 69 16.30 -10.54 -10.93
CA MET A 69 16.19 -11.63 -9.94
C MET A 69 15.66 -12.92 -10.55
#